data_f76196469289438695e70cb59ddda269
#
_entry.id   f76196469289438695e70cb59ddda269
#
_cell.length_a   1.000
_cell.length_b   1.000
_cell.length_c   1.000
_cell.angle_alpha   90.00
_cell.angle_beta   90.00
_cell.angle_gamma   90.00
#
_symmetry.space_group_name_H-M   'P 1'
#
loop_
_entity.id
_entity.type
_entity.pdbx_description
1 polymer ?
#
loop_
_entity_poly.entity_id
_entity_poly.type
_entity_poly.pdbx_seq_one_letter_code
_entity_poly.pdbx_strand_id
1 'polypeptide(L)'
;ELEKRITRLEDIEAIKQLKARYCEICDDDHNPDRIASVFAPDGVWEGAGFGKAQGHEGIRELFRGFQKLISFSQHNVMNPIIEIDGDRATGVWYFLGPFTFYKDNADRWLVLRYDDDYVKIDGAWKYQHLRATVRLNGER
;
A
#
# COMPACT_ATOMS: atom_id res chain seq x y z
N GLU A 1 -1.99 -6.54 31.55
CA GLU A 1 -0.74 -5.96 31.06
C GLU A 1 -0.05 -6.83 30.02
N LEU A 2 0.18 -8.11 30.33
CA LEU A 2 0.78 -9.05 29.38
C LEU A 2 -0.10 -9.23 28.14
N GLU A 3 -1.41 -9.33 28.32
CA GLU A 3 -2.35 -9.44 27.19
C GLU A 3 -2.28 -8.22 26.27
N LYS A 4 -2.16 -7.02 26.83
CA LYS A 4 -2.02 -5.79 26.02
C LYS A 4 -0.72 -5.80 25.22
N ARG A 5 0.36 -6.29 25.80
CA ARG A 5 1.64 -6.39 25.10
C ARG A 5 1.58 -7.40 23.96
N ILE A 6 0.92 -8.54 24.19
CA ILE A 6 0.73 -9.55 23.15
C ILE A 6 -0.14 -8.99 22.03
N THR A 7 -1.26 -8.36 22.35
CA THR A 7 -2.15 -7.76 21.36
C THR A 7 -1.40 -6.74 20.51
N ARG A 8 -0.57 -5.89 21.15
CA ARG A 8 0.24 -4.91 20.40
C ARG A 8 1.19 -5.60 19.43
N LEU A 9 1.86 -6.66 19.84
CA LEU A 9 2.77 -7.40 18.96
C LEU A 9 2.01 -8.09 17.83
N GLU A 10 0.86 -8.66 18.11
CA GLU A 10 -0.01 -9.25 17.09
C GLU A 10 -0.49 -8.22 16.08
N ASP A 11 -0.88 -7.04 16.56
CA ASP A 11 -1.31 -5.94 15.69
C ASP A 11 -0.18 -5.46 14.77
N ILE A 12 1.03 -5.32 15.31
CA ILE A 12 2.20 -4.95 14.52
C ILE A 12 2.46 -5.98 13.42
N GLU A 13 2.43 -7.27 13.78
CA GLU A 13 2.65 -8.35 12.81
C GLU A 13 1.55 -8.37 11.75
N ALA A 14 0.29 -8.17 12.16
CA ALA A 14 -0.84 -8.13 11.24
C ALA A 14 -0.71 -6.98 10.22
N ILE A 15 -0.22 -5.82 10.66
CA ILE A 15 0.00 -4.67 9.76
C ILE A 15 1.15 -4.96 8.79
N LYS A 16 2.21 -5.63 9.23
CA LYS A 16 3.28 -6.07 8.34
C LYS A 16 2.76 -7.04 7.27
N GLN A 17 1.91 -7.99 7.66
CA GLN A 17 1.27 -8.92 6.72
C GLN A 17 0.35 -8.17 5.75
N LEU A 18 -0.41 -7.20 6.24
CA LEU A 18 -1.27 -6.37 5.40
C LEU A 18 -0.45 -5.62 4.34
N LYS A 19 0.69 -5.04 4.73
CA LYS A 19 1.57 -4.32 3.79
C LYS A 19 2.13 -5.26 2.73
N ALA A 20 2.58 -6.44 3.14
CA ALA A 20 3.07 -7.46 2.21
C ALA A 20 1.98 -7.92 1.25
N ARG A 21 0.74 -8.10 1.74
CA ARG A 21 -0.41 -8.45 0.91
C ARG A 21 -0.73 -7.36 -0.11
N TYR A 22 -0.68 -6.10 0.32
CA TYR A 22 -0.85 -4.97 -0.58
C TYR A 22 0.17 -5.01 -1.73
N CYS A 23 1.43 -5.24 -1.41
CA CYS A 23 2.49 -5.35 -2.42
C CYS A 23 2.22 -6.49 -3.39
N GLU A 24 1.83 -7.63 -2.89
CA GLU A 24 1.52 -8.81 -3.70
C GLU A 24 0.33 -8.56 -4.64
N ILE A 25 -0.68 -7.84 -4.16
CA ILE A 25 -1.85 -7.46 -4.98
C ILE A 25 -1.41 -6.49 -6.09
N CYS A 26 -0.58 -5.50 -5.77
CA CYS A 26 -0.06 -4.58 -6.77
C CYS A 26 0.75 -5.31 -7.85
N ASP A 27 1.52 -6.32 -7.46
CA ASP A 27 2.34 -7.09 -8.39
C ASP A 27 1.53 -8.14 -9.19
N ASP A 28 0.27 -8.33 -8.83
CA ASP A 28 -0.69 -9.13 -9.58
C ASP A 28 -1.44 -8.24 -10.58
N ASP A 29 -0.68 -7.57 -11.46
CA ASP A 29 -1.20 -6.64 -12.47
C ASP A 29 -2.13 -5.59 -11.85
N HIS A 30 -1.77 -5.06 -10.67
CA HIS A 30 -2.59 -4.09 -9.93
C HIS A 30 -4.06 -4.52 -9.87
N ASN A 31 -4.28 -5.74 -9.40
CA ASN A 31 -5.58 -6.44 -9.47
C ASN A 31 -6.70 -5.64 -8.78
N PRO A 32 -7.64 -5.07 -9.55
CA PRO A 32 -8.69 -4.20 -9.00
C PRO A 32 -9.68 -4.94 -8.13
N ASP A 33 -9.91 -6.23 -8.38
CA ASP A 33 -10.84 -7.02 -7.58
C ASP A 33 -10.28 -7.34 -6.20
N ARG A 34 -8.96 -7.49 -6.10
CA ARG A 34 -8.30 -7.83 -4.85
C ARG A 34 -7.99 -6.61 -3.98
N ILE A 35 -7.71 -5.46 -4.61
CA ILE A 35 -7.21 -4.29 -3.87
C ILE A 35 -8.22 -3.75 -2.85
N ALA A 36 -9.51 -3.81 -3.17
CA ALA A 36 -10.54 -3.32 -2.26
C ALA A 36 -10.55 -4.07 -0.94
N SER A 37 -10.14 -5.34 -0.94
CA SER A 37 -10.17 -6.19 0.27
C SER A 37 -9.24 -5.71 1.38
N VAL A 38 -8.23 -4.92 1.07
CA VAL A 38 -7.26 -4.42 2.07
C VAL A 38 -7.56 -2.99 2.52
N PHE A 39 -8.57 -2.34 1.95
CA PHE A 39 -8.98 -0.97 2.32
C PHE A 39 -10.27 -0.98 3.13
N ALA A 40 -10.39 -0.03 4.06
CA ALA A 40 -11.67 0.28 4.70
C ALA A 40 -12.67 0.71 3.64
N PRO A 41 -14.01 0.58 3.89
CA PRO A 41 -15.02 0.94 2.87
C PRO A 41 -14.89 2.36 2.32
N ASP A 42 -14.45 3.31 3.15
CA ASP A 42 -14.22 4.71 2.78
C ASP A 42 -12.73 5.05 2.67
N GLY A 43 -11.88 4.04 2.54
CA GLY A 43 -10.44 4.21 2.49
C GLY A 43 -9.97 5.04 1.31
N VAL A 44 -8.79 5.63 1.45
CA VAL A 44 -8.20 6.51 0.43
C VAL A 44 -6.84 5.95 -0.01
N TRP A 45 -6.62 5.88 -1.31
CA TRP A 45 -5.32 5.65 -1.93
C TRP A 45 -4.84 6.95 -2.55
N GLU A 46 -3.63 7.36 -2.22
CA GLU A 46 -3.08 8.62 -2.71
C GLU A 46 -1.61 8.45 -3.05
N GLY A 47 -1.22 8.78 -4.29
CA GLY A 47 0.17 8.76 -4.71
C GLY A 47 0.48 9.97 -5.57
N ALA A 48 1.48 10.76 -5.15
CA ALA A 48 1.90 11.94 -5.90
C ALA A 48 2.30 11.55 -7.33
N GLY A 49 1.65 12.14 -8.32
CA GLY A 49 1.88 11.84 -9.74
C GLY A 49 1.15 10.60 -10.24
N PHE A 50 0.50 9.82 -9.37
CA PHE A 50 -0.24 8.62 -9.76
C PHE A 50 -1.75 8.75 -9.58
N GLY A 51 -2.19 9.69 -8.74
CA GLY A 51 -3.61 9.94 -8.55
C GLY A 51 -4.07 9.78 -7.11
N LYS A 52 -5.39 9.93 -6.94
CA LYS A 52 -6.06 9.81 -5.65
C LYS A 52 -7.44 9.25 -5.86
N ALA A 53 -7.86 8.32 -5.02
CA ALA A 53 -9.19 7.73 -5.08
C ALA A 53 -9.69 7.43 -3.68
N GLN A 54 -10.99 7.49 -3.48
CA GLN A 54 -11.64 7.20 -2.22
C GLN A 54 -12.74 6.16 -2.42
N GLY A 55 -12.83 5.23 -1.47
CA GLY A 55 -13.81 4.16 -1.47
C GLY A 55 -13.41 3.00 -2.39
N HIS A 56 -14.07 1.86 -2.19
CA HIS A 56 -13.69 0.63 -2.89
C HIS A 56 -13.80 0.78 -4.41
N GLU A 57 -14.90 1.35 -4.92
CA GLU A 57 -15.07 1.48 -6.37
C GLU A 57 -14.10 2.50 -6.97
N GLY A 58 -13.86 3.62 -6.28
CA GLY A 58 -12.88 4.61 -6.74
C GLY A 58 -11.48 4.01 -6.83
N ILE A 59 -11.10 3.22 -5.84
CA ILE A 59 -9.78 2.56 -5.82
C ILE A 59 -9.68 1.50 -6.91
N ARG A 60 -10.74 0.69 -7.12
CA ARG A 60 -10.77 -0.27 -8.23
C ARG A 60 -10.56 0.43 -9.57
N GLU A 61 -11.26 1.54 -9.78
CA GLU A 61 -11.16 2.28 -11.05
C GLU A 61 -9.75 2.85 -11.26
N LEU A 62 -9.14 3.37 -10.19
CA LEU A 62 -7.76 3.85 -10.23
C LEU A 62 -6.80 2.71 -10.61
N PHE A 63 -6.99 1.53 -10.03
CA PHE A 63 -6.13 0.36 -10.30
C PHE A 63 -6.33 -0.18 -11.72
N ARG A 64 -7.54 -0.10 -12.28
CA ARG A 64 -7.76 -0.39 -13.70
C ARG A 64 -6.94 0.52 -14.60
N GLY A 65 -6.79 1.78 -14.20
CA GLY A 65 -5.91 2.73 -14.87
C GLY A 65 -4.44 2.32 -14.79
N PHE A 66 -4.00 1.83 -13.64
CA PHE A 66 -2.63 1.33 -13.47
C PHE A 66 -2.33 0.13 -14.37
N GLN A 67 -3.31 -0.75 -14.58
CA GLN A 67 -3.15 -1.88 -15.49
C GLN A 67 -2.81 -1.45 -16.91
N LYS A 68 -3.28 -0.29 -17.33
CA LYS A 68 -3.01 0.28 -18.66
C LYS A 68 -1.69 1.05 -18.72
N LEU A 69 -1.18 1.46 -17.56
CA LEU A 69 0.01 2.29 -17.46
C LEU A 69 1.28 1.47 -17.19
N ILE A 70 1.17 0.46 -16.34
CA ILE A 70 2.30 -0.29 -15.81
C ILE A 70 2.29 -1.71 -16.36
N SER A 71 3.35 -2.09 -17.09
CA SER A 71 3.48 -3.43 -17.65
C SER A 71 4.16 -4.40 -16.70
N PHE A 72 5.01 -3.90 -15.81
CA PHE A 72 5.69 -4.70 -14.80
C PHE A 72 5.92 -3.88 -13.56
N SER A 73 5.73 -4.51 -12.39
CA SER A 73 6.15 -3.94 -11.12
C SER A 73 6.57 -5.03 -10.16
N GLN A 74 7.50 -4.71 -9.29
CA GLN A 74 7.77 -5.52 -8.12
C GLN A 74 7.90 -4.59 -6.92
N HIS A 75 7.00 -4.78 -5.96
CA HIS A 75 6.94 -3.96 -4.75
C HIS A 75 7.75 -4.61 -3.63
N ASN A 76 8.82 -3.93 -3.21
CA ASN A 76 9.60 -4.34 -2.05
C ASN A 76 9.56 -3.21 -1.04
N VAL A 77 9.05 -3.48 0.15
CA VAL A 77 8.93 -2.49 1.23
C VAL A 77 9.84 -2.87 2.38
N MET A 78 10.31 -1.86 3.11
CA MET A 78 11.30 -2.05 4.14
C MET A 78 11.25 -0.96 5.19
N ASN A 79 11.98 -1.17 6.29
CA ASN A 79 12.21 -0.19 7.35
C ASN A 79 10.91 0.32 7.99
N PRO A 80 9.98 -0.57 8.41
CA PRO A 80 8.71 -0.12 8.98
C PRO A 80 8.89 0.57 10.33
N ILE A 81 8.13 1.66 10.51
CA ILE A 81 7.90 2.26 11.82
C ILE A 81 6.39 2.25 12.01
N ILE A 82 5.91 1.42 12.92
CA ILE A 82 4.48 1.19 13.15
C ILE A 82 4.13 1.61 14.56
N GLU A 83 3.10 2.43 14.69
CA GLU A 83 2.59 2.89 15.99
C GLU A 83 1.12 2.50 16.10
N ILE A 84 0.78 1.83 17.20
CA ILE A 84 -0.58 1.32 17.48
C ILE A 84 -1.22 2.20 18.53
N ASP A 85 -2.46 2.61 18.28
CA ASP A 85 -3.30 3.34 19.22
C ASP A 85 -4.72 2.75 19.17
N GLY A 86 -4.98 1.70 19.97
CA GLY A 86 -6.25 0.99 19.97
C GLY A 86 -6.56 0.38 18.60
N ASP A 87 -7.69 0.79 18.02
CA ASP A 87 -8.13 0.31 16.71
C ASP A 87 -7.63 1.17 15.55
N ARG A 88 -6.67 2.04 15.81
CA ARG A 88 -6.00 2.88 14.82
C ARG A 88 -4.51 2.65 14.88
N ALA A 89 -3.84 2.85 13.76
CA ALA A 89 -2.40 2.76 13.69
C ALA A 89 -1.87 3.62 12.55
N THR A 90 -0.58 3.92 12.64
CA THR A 90 0.17 4.54 11.54
C THR A 90 1.37 3.68 11.19
N GLY A 91 1.80 3.75 9.94
CA GLY A 91 3.02 3.08 9.51
C GLY A 91 3.76 3.93 8.49
N VAL A 92 5.09 3.95 8.62
CA VAL A 92 5.98 4.55 7.64
C VAL A 92 6.81 3.42 7.05
N TRP A 93 6.95 3.41 5.72
CA TRP A 93 7.69 2.40 4.98
C TRP A 93 8.54 3.06 3.92
N TYR A 94 9.68 2.47 3.63
CA TYR A 94 10.40 2.76 2.39
C TYR A 94 10.04 1.70 1.36
N PHE A 95 10.13 2.11 0.11
CA PHE A 95 9.93 1.23 -1.04
C PHE A 95 11.09 1.41 -2.02
N LEU A 96 11.59 0.29 -2.55
CA LEU A 96 12.49 0.30 -3.69
C LEU A 96 12.07 -0.85 -4.60
N GLY A 97 11.73 -0.55 -5.84
CA GLY A 97 11.31 -1.60 -6.76
C GLY A 97 11.48 -1.23 -8.23
N PRO A 98 11.66 -2.25 -9.07
CA PRO A 98 11.68 -2.07 -10.52
C PRO A 98 10.28 -1.91 -11.07
N PHE A 99 10.10 -0.96 -11.97
CA PHE A 99 8.88 -0.73 -12.72
C PHE A 99 9.18 -0.60 -14.20
N THR A 100 8.22 -1.03 -15.02
CA THR A 100 8.24 -0.77 -16.46
C THR A 100 6.88 -0.20 -16.85
N PHE A 101 6.89 0.89 -17.59
CA PHE A 101 5.67 1.55 -18.06
C PHE A 101 5.49 1.26 -19.56
N TYR A 102 4.23 1.07 -19.98
CA TYR A 102 3.92 0.84 -21.40
C TYR A 102 4.35 1.98 -22.30
N LYS A 103 4.28 3.22 -21.79
CA LYS A 103 4.53 4.45 -22.56
C LYS A 103 5.86 4.43 -23.30
N ASP A 104 6.93 4.05 -22.63
CA ASP A 104 8.28 4.09 -23.17
C ASP A 104 9.01 2.75 -23.09
N ASN A 105 8.36 1.74 -22.48
CA ASN A 105 8.94 0.42 -22.23
C ASN A 105 10.30 0.50 -21.54
N ALA A 106 10.54 1.58 -20.79
CA ALA A 106 11.80 1.78 -20.08
C ALA A 106 11.75 1.13 -18.71
N ASP A 107 12.84 0.50 -18.36
CA ASP A 107 13.04 -0.06 -17.02
C ASP A 107 13.45 1.05 -16.07
N ARG A 108 12.75 1.12 -14.94
CA ARG A 108 12.97 2.18 -13.95
C ARG A 108 13.12 1.61 -12.55
N TRP A 109 13.85 2.35 -11.72
CA TRP A 109 13.84 2.17 -10.28
C TRP A 109 12.92 3.22 -9.68
N LEU A 110 11.91 2.78 -8.92
CA LEU A 110 11.10 3.68 -8.10
C LEU A 110 11.56 3.58 -6.65
N VAL A 111 11.75 4.73 -6.03
CA VAL A 111 11.99 4.85 -4.60
C VAL A 111 10.85 5.67 -4.02
N LEU A 112 10.09 5.09 -3.10
CA LEU A 112 8.94 5.74 -2.50
C LEU A 112 9.09 5.76 -0.98
N ARG A 113 8.34 6.66 -0.38
CA ARG A 113 8.00 6.60 1.04
C ARG A 113 6.49 6.44 1.15
N TYR A 114 6.05 5.51 1.99
CA TYR A 114 4.64 5.38 2.37
C TYR A 114 4.42 5.99 3.74
N ASP A 115 3.34 6.74 3.87
CA ASP A 115 2.78 7.19 5.15
C ASP A 115 1.34 6.67 5.19
N ASP A 116 1.12 5.64 5.99
CA ASP A 116 -0.14 4.91 6.01
C ASP A 116 -0.89 5.14 7.31
N ASP A 117 -2.22 5.31 7.20
CA ASP A 117 -3.13 5.24 8.33
C ASP A 117 -3.94 3.94 8.23
N TYR A 118 -4.02 3.22 9.33
CA TYR A 118 -4.73 1.94 9.42
C TYR A 118 -5.89 2.02 10.39
N VAL A 119 -6.89 1.18 10.17
CA VAL A 119 -8.04 1.01 11.06
C VAL A 119 -8.34 -0.47 11.22
N LYS A 120 -8.67 -0.88 12.44
CA LYS A 120 -9.09 -2.25 12.73
C LYS A 120 -10.61 -2.31 12.68
N ILE A 121 -11.13 -3.13 11.77
CA ILE A 121 -12.58 -3.30 11.54
C ILE A 121 -12.90 -4.78 11.68
N ASP A 122 -13.81 -5.13 12.61
CA ASP A 122 -14.20 -6.51 12.86
C ASP A 122 -12.98 -7.43 13.07
N GLY A 123 -12.00 -6.93 13.81
CA GLY A 123 -10.80 -7.69 14.15
C GLY A 123 -9.72 -7.72 13.08
N ALA A 124 -9.92 -7.11 11.92
CA ALA A 124 -8.96 -7.10 10.81
C ALA A 124 -8.46 -5.69 10.51
N TRP A 125 -7.15 -5.56 10.35
CA TRP A 125 -6.55 -4.28 9.97
C TRP A 125 -6.77 -4.00 8.49
N LYS A 126 -7.12 -2.75 8.18
CA LYS A 126 -7.35 -2.25 6.83
C LYS A 126 -6.65 -0.91 6.66
N TYR A 127 -6.35 -0.54 5.42
CA TYR A 127 -5.90 0.82 5.12
C TYR A 127 -7.07 1.78 5.25
N GLN A 128 -6.91 2.81 6.06
CA GLN A 128 -7.80 3.97 6.07
C GLN A 128 -7.32 4.99 5.05
N HIS A 129 -6.01 5.24 5.01
CA HIS A 129 -5.42 6.16 4.05
C HIS A 129 -3.99 5.72 3.75
N LEU A 130 -3.73 5.35 2.51
CA LEU A 130 -2.39 5.02 2.03
C LEU A 130 -1.86 6.21 1.24
N ARG A 131 -0.69 6.73 1.63
CA ARG A 131 -0.02 7.83 0.91
C ARG A 131 1.33 7.37 0.44
N ALA A 132 1.57 7.49 -0.86
CA ALA A 132 2.87 7.20 -1.46
C ALA A 132 3.48 8.49 -1.99
N THR A 133 4.72 8.75 -1.60
CA THR A 133 5.48 9.90 -2.09
C THR A 133 6.67 9.40 -2.88
N VAL A 134 6.82 9.88 -4.11
CA VAL A 134 7.96 9.51 -4.97
C VAL A 134 9.19 10.26 -4.50
N ARG A 135 10.26 9.53 -4.20
CA ARG A 135 11.56 10.11 -3.81
C ARG A 135 12.57 10.05 -4.94
N LEU A 136 12.46 9.03 -5.79
CA LEU A 136 13.30 8.87 -6.96
C LEU A 136 12.56 8.06 -8.00
N ASN A 137 12.62 8.50 -9.26
CA ASN A 137 12.14 7.76 -10.43
C ASN A 137 13.24 7.85 -11.47
N GLY A 138 14.07 6.84 -11.57
CA GLY A 138 15.26 6.85 -12.40
C GLY A 138 15.39 5.61 -13.27
N GLU A 139 16.07 5.76 -14.40
CA GLU A 139 16.37 4.63 -15.29
C GLU A 139 17.37 3.67 -14.62
N ARG A 140 17.19 2.41 -14.88
CA ARG A 140 18.11 1.35 -14.43
C ARG A 140 19.29 1.21 -15.37
#